data_4f6fd0aebb94b6ecca646ec6e91c7802
#
_entry.id   4f6fd0aebb94b6ecca646ec6e91c7802
#
_cell.length_a   1.000
_cell.length_b   1.000
_cell.length_c   1.000
_cell.angle_alpha   90.00
_cell.angle_beta   90.00
_cell.angle_gamma   90.00
#
_symmetry.space_group_name_H-M   'P 1'
#
loop_
_entity.id
_entity.type
_entity.pdbx_description
1 polymer ?
#
loop_
_entity_poly.entity_id
_entity_poly.type
_entity_poly.pdbx_seq_one_letter_code
_entity_poly.pdbx_strand_id
1 'polypeptide(L)'
;NVLNANNVGMLWNTIETGNYGELTTLLSWVGIIAFALQIYFDFSGYSDMAIGLAKIFGMKFDENFNYPYISKSITEFWRRWHITLSSWFRDYIYIPLGGNRKGLPKQIRNILIVWFLTGAWHGASWNFILWGLYFGVILIFYILDFSKLGNICFRRFRKNRRIFKVYVWYRKCCII
;
A
#
# COMPACT_ATOMS: atom_id res chain seq x y z
N ASN A 1 -10.56 -13.26 14.27
CA ASN A 1 -10.66 -12.20 13.21
C ASN A 1 -11.95 -12.33 12.39
N VAL A 2 -12.43 -13.55 12.02
CA VAL A 2 -13.66 -13.75 11.24
C VAL A 2 -14.91 -13.15 11.91
N LEU A 3 -15.07 -13.33 13.22
CA LEU A 3 -16.19 -12.76 13.96
C LEU A 3 -16.20 -11.22 13.91
N ASN A 4 -15.03 -10.61 14.01
CA ASN A 4 -14.91 -9.15 13.94
C ASN A 4 -15.21 -8.65 12.51
N ALA A 5 -14.72 -9.34 11.47
CA ALA A 5 -14.99 -9.00 10.09
C ALA A 5 -16.49 -9.09 9.77
N ASN A 6 -17.17 -10.14 10.23
CA ASN A 6 -18.61 -10.31 10.01
C ASN A 6 -19.44 -9.21 10.68
N ASN A 7 -19.15 -8.87 11.95
CA ASN A 7 -19.88 -7.83 12.67
C ASN A 7 -19.69 -6.45 12.04
N VAL A 8 -18.47 -6.14 11.64
CA VAL A 8 -18.14 -4.87 10.99
C VAL A 8 -18.71 -4.82 9.56
N GLY A 9 -18.72 -5.95 8.86
CA GLY A 9 -19.35 -6.11 7.54
C GLY A 9 -20.87 -5.94 7.58
N MET A 10 -21.54 -6.45 8.60
CA MET A 10 -22.97 -6.20 8.81
C MET A 10 -23.26 -4.70 8.98
N LEU A 11 -22.43 -3.99 9.74
CA LEU A 11 -22.55 -2.54 9.91
C LEU A 11 -22.39 -1.80 8.57
N TRP A 12 -21.38 -2.16 7.77
CA TRP A 12 -21.19 -1.61 6.44
C TRP A 12 -22.41 -1.85 5.53
N ASN A 13 -22.87 -3.11 5.43
CA ASN A 13 -24.01 -3.46 4.59
C ASN A 13 -25.29 -2.72 5.01
N THR A 14 -25.52 -2.52 6.32
CA THR A 14 -26.67 -1.77 6.82
C THR A 14 -26.60 -0.29 6.39
N ILE A 15 -25.41 0.29 6.36
CA ILE A 15 -25.19 1.67 5.92
C ILE A 15 -25.31 1.80 4.41
N GLU A 16 -24.74 0.84 3.65
CA GLU A 16 -24.74 0.84 2.17
C GLU A 16 -26.15 0.64 1.59
N THR A 17 -26.95 -0.24 2.22
CA THR A 17 -28.33 -0.54 1.77
C THR A 17 -29.36 0.42 2.33
N GLY A 18 -28.97 1.29 3.26
CA GLY A 18 -29.82 2.30 3.87
C GLY A 18 -30.22 3.42 2.90
N ASN A 19 -31.23 4.19 3.29
CA ASN A 19 -31.73 5.30 2.49
C ASN A 19 -30.71 6.45 2.49
N TYR A 20 -30.09 6.77 1.36
CA TYR A 20 -29.07 7.81 1.26
C TYR A 20 -29.51 9.21 1.74
N GLY A 21 -30.85 9.47 1.79
CA GLY A 21 -31.41 10.71 2.32
C GLY A 21 -31.31 10.87 3.83
N GLU A 22 -31.08 9.78 4.56
CA GLU A 22 -30.97 9.77 6.02
C GLU A 22 -29.51 9.65 6.53
N LEU A 23 -28.55 9.51 5.60
CA LEU A 23 -27.14 9.37 5.95
C LEU A 23 -26.56 10.69 6.46
N THR A 24 -26.27 10.72 7.75
CA THR A 24 -25.49 11.81 8.34
C THR A 24 -24.00 11.68 7.97
N THR A 25 -23.29 12.80 7.93
CA THR A 25 -21.82 12.81 7.70
C THR A 25 -21.08 11.86 8.66
N LEU A 26 -21.52 11.82 9.93
CA LEU A 26 -20.93 10.92 10.93
C LEU A 26 -21.13 9.45 10.55
N LEU A 27 -22.35 9.08 10.15
CA LEU A 27 -22.67 7.70 9.78
C LEU A 27 -21.88 7.25 8.54
N SER A 28 -21.68 8.15 7.57
CA SER A 28 -20.83 7.89 6.39
C SER A 28 -19.38 7.60 6.79
N TRP A 29 -18.79 8.37 7.71
CA TRP A 29 -17.44 8.10 8.21
C TRP A 29 -17.35 6.79 8.97
N VAL A 30 -18.33 6.46 9.79
CA VAL A 30 -18.40 5.16 10.48
C VAL A 30 -18.45 4.03 9.47
N GLY A 31 -19.22 4.15 8.40
CA GLY A 31 -19.30 3.18 7.32
C GLY A 31 -17.95 2.94 6.62
N ILE A 32 -17.25 4.02 6.25
CA ILE A 32 -15.94 3.93 5.60
C ILE A 32 -14.91 3.25 6.52
N ILE A 33 -14.89 3.60 7.81
CA ILE A 33 -13.99 2.97 8.78
C ILE A 33 -14.35 1.50 8.96
N ALA A 34 -15.64 1.18 9.06
CA ALA A 34 -16.12 -0.19 9.16
C ALA A 34 -15.66 -1.02 7.95
N PHE A 35 -15.86 -0.53 6.73
CA PHE A 35 -15.40 -1.18 5.51
C PHE A 35 -13.88 -1.41 5.48
N ALA A 36 -13.09 -0.41 5.86
CA ALA A 36 -11.65 -0.55 5.93
C ALA A 36 -11.21 -1.63 6.94
N LEU A 37 -11.83 -1.68 8.10
CA LEU A 37 -11.55 -2.70 9.12
C LEU A 37 -12.03 -4.10 8.68
N GLN A 38 -13.15 -4.20 7.98
CA GLN A 38 -13.65 -5.46 7.43
C GLN A 38 -12.63 -6.08 6.48
N ILE A 39 -12.16 -5.32 5.49
CA ILE A 39 -11.15 -5.80 4.52
C ILE A 39 -9.88 -6.26 5.25
N TYR A 40 -9.44 -5.51 6.25
CA TYR A 40 -8.24 -5.85 7.00
C TYR A 40 -8.41 -7.15 7.80
N PHE A 41 -9.49 -7.29 8.56
CA PHE A 41 -9.71 -8.47 9.40
C PHE A 41 -9.99 -9.73 8.58
N ASP A 42 -10.70 -9.60 7.46
CA ASP A 42 -10.94 -10.72 6.55
C ASP A 42 -9.62 -11.23 5.97
N PHE A 43 -8.83 -10.34 5.41
CA PHE A 43 -7.63 -10.74 4.71
C PHE A 43 -6.48 -11.11 5.67
N SER A 44 -6.30 -10.40 6.78
CA SER A 44 -5.31 -10.77 7.79
C SER A 44 -5.67 -12.10 8.46
N GLY A 45 -6.94 -12.33 8.76
CA GLY A 45 -7.41 -13.59 9.31
C GLY A 45 -7.16 -14.79 8.37
N TYR A 46 -7.43 -14.62 7.07
CA TYR A 46 -7.09 -15.62 6.08
C TYR A 46 -5.58 -15.89 6.03
N SER A 47 -4.76 -14.84 6.05
CA SER A 47 -3.29 -14.96 6.04
C SER A 47 -2.77 -15.69 7.28
N ASP A 48 -3.29 -15.35 8.46
CA ASP A 48 -2.92 -16.01 9.72
C ASP A 48 -3.30 -17.51 9.73
N MET A 49 -4.46 -17.86 9.17
CA MET A 49 -4.86 -19.26 8.99
C MET A 49 -3.91 -20.01 8.05
N ALA A 50 -3.51 -19.40 6.93
CA ALA A 50 -2.56 -19.98 5.99
C ALA A 50 -1.19 -20.20 6.63
N ILE A 51 -0.69 -19.23 7.41
CA ILE A 51 0.57 -19.35 8.16
C ILE A 51 0.47 -20.44 9.21
N GLY A 52 -0.65 -20.52 9.95
CA GLY A 52 -0.90 -21.56 10.95
C GLY A 52 -0.91 -22.95 10.32
N LEU A 53 -1.60 -23.12 9.19
CA LEU A 53 -1.64 -24.40 8.47
C LEU A 53 -0.26 -24.78 7.93
N ALA A 54 0.48 -23.85 7.35
CA ALA A 54 1.85 -24.10 6.88
C ALA A 54 2.78 -24.61 7.99
N LYS A 55 2.65 -24.04 9.20
CA LYS A 55 3.43 -24.48 10.36
C LYS A 55 3.15 -25.94 10.74
N ILE A 56 1.92 -26.43 10.58
CA ILE A 56 1.57 -27.83 10.84
C ILE A 56 2.35 -28.78 9.89
N PHE A 57 2.58 -28.34 8.65
CA PHE A 57 3.37 -29.07 7.67
C PHE A 57 4.89 -28.79 7.75
N GLY A 58 5.35 -28.09 8.78
CA GLY A 58 6.76 -27.72 8.93
C GLY A 58 7.25 -26.65 7.96
N MET A 59 6.35 -25.98 7.21
CA MET A 59 6.68 -24.92 6.29
C MET A 59 6.63 -23.56 6.99
N LYS A 60 7.52 -22.63 6.60
CA LYS A 60 7.54 -21.27 7.10
C LYS A 60 7.04 -20.33 6.02
N PHE A 61 5.90 -19.67 6.27
CA PHE A 61 5.39 -18.60 5.45
C PHE A 61 5.68 -17.26 6.11
N ASP A 62 5.93 -16.24 5.29
CA ASP A 62 6.14 -14.87 5.74
C ASP A 62 4.82 -14.19 6.10
N GLU A 63 4.89 -13.25 7.05
CA GLU A 63 3.74 -12.44 7.44
C GLU A 63 3.32 -11.51 6.28
N ASN A 64 2.00 -11.40 6.08
CA ASN A 64 1.42 -10.56 5.03
C ASN A 64 1.02 -9.17 5.51
N PHE A 65 0.82 -9.01 6.83
CA PHE A 65 0.34 -7.77 7.44
C PHE A 65 1.18 -7.42 8.66
N ASN A 66 1.55 -6.14 8.76
CA ASN A 66 2.27 -5.60 9.91
C ASN A 66 1.67 -4.26 10.33
N TYR A 67 0.50 -4.29 10.99
CA TYR A 67 -0.21 -3.11 11.48
C TYR A 67 -0.28 -1.96 10.44
N PRO A 68 -0.92 -2.15 9.28
CA PRO A 68 -0.86 -1.18 8.18
C PRO A 68 -1.47 0.17 8.52
N TYR A 69 -2.48 0.23 9.37
CA TYR A 69 -3.19 1.47 9.69
C TYR A 69 -2.45 2.43 10.65
N ILE A 70 -1.33 2.02 11.24
CA ILE A 70 -0.47 2.95 12.00
C ILE A 70 0.57 3.65 11.12
N SER A 71 0.55 3.40 9.81
CA SER A 71 1.51 3.96 8.85
C SER A 71 1.41 5.48 8.77
N LYS A 72 2.57 6.14 8.72
CA LYS A 72 2.67 7.60 8.63
C LYS A 72 2.79 8.10 7.19
N SER A 73 2.91 7.20 6.22
CA SER A 73 2.98 7.52 4.80
C SER A 73 2.35 6.43 3.94
N ILE A 74 1.94 6.77 2.72
CA ILE A 74 1.38 5.80 1.78
C ILE A 74 2.38 4.71 1.40
N THR A 75 3.66 5.04 1.29
CA THR A 75 4.73 4.07 1.03
C THR A 75 4.90 3.11 2.19
N GLU A 76 4.83 3.59 3.43
CA GLU A 76 4.87 2.75 4.62
C GLU A 76 3.65 1.84 4.71
N PHE A 77 2.46 2.35 4.36
CA PHE A 77 1.24 1.56 4.30
C PHE A 77 1.40 0.33 3.40
N TRP A 78 1.86 0.51 2.16
CA TRP A 78 2.04 -0.60 1.22
C TRP A 78 3.17 -1.56 1.59
N ARG A 79 4.11 -1.17 2.43
CA ARG A 79 5.11 -2.08 3.02
C ARG A 79 4.56 -2.95 4.14
N ARG A 80 3.44 -2.57 4.72
CA ARG A 80 2.78 -3.23 5.83
C ARG A 80 1.52 -3.98 5.40
N TRP A 81 1.02 -3.70 4.20
CA TRP A 81 -0.15 -4.29 3.59
C TRP A 81 0.26 -5.26 2.48
N HIS A 82 -0.23 -6.51 2.55
CA HIS A 82 0.02 -7.56 1.57
C HIS A 82 1.50 -7.67 1.15
N ILE A 83 2.36 -7.87 2.14
CA ILE A 83 3.82 -7.79 2.04
C ILE A 83 4.37 -8.77 0.99
N THR A 84 3.83 -10.00 0.94
CA THR A 84 4.30 -11.02 0.00
C THR A 84 4.04 -10.63 -1.46
N LEU A 85 2.84 -10.08 -1.76
CA LEU A 85 2.53 -9.59 -3.11
C LEU A 85 3.41 -8.40 -3.49
N SER A 86 3.57 -7.44 -2.59
CA SER A 86 4.41 -6.26 -2.81
C SER A 86 5.87 -6.66 -3.05
N SER A 87 6.39 -7.62 -2.29
CA SER A 87 7.74 -8.16 -2.47
C SER A 87 7.88 -8.87 -3.82
N TRP A 88 6.89 -9.67 -4.21
CA TRP A 88 6.89 -10.36 -5.49
C TRP A 88 6.93 -9.38 -6.67
N PHE A 89 6.05 -8.37 -6.70
CA PHE A 89 6.06 -7.35 -7.75
C PHE A 89 7.36 -6.55 -7.77
N ARG A 90 7.93 -6.25 -6.60
CA ARG A 90 9.24 -5.59 -6.50
C ARG A 90 10.34 -6.41 -7.13
N ASP A 91 10.45 -7.68 -6.73
CA ASP A 91 11.61 -8.51 -7.07
C ASP A 91 11.54 -9.04 -8.51
N TYR A 92 10.35 -9.37 -8.99
CA TYR A 92 10.17 -9.98 -10.32
C TYR A 92 9.80 -9.00 -11.43
N ILE A 93 9.31 -7.79 -11.10
CA ILE A 93 8.91 -6.82 -12.12
C ILE A 93 9.65 -5.50 -11.95
N TYR A 94 9.58 -4.86 -10.78
CA TYR A 94 10.16 -3.53 -10.60
C TYR A 94 11.68 -3.51 -10.73
N ILE A 95 12.37 -4.42 -10.06
CA ILE A 95 13.85 -4.52 -10.09
C ILE A 95 14.37 -4.90 -11.48
N PRO A 96 13.83 -5.91 -12.17
CA PRO A 96 14.26 -6.27 -13.54
C PRO A 96 14.04 -5.14 -14.56
N LEU A 97 12.98 -4.34 -14.43
CA LEU A 97 12.75 -3.16 -15.26
C LEU A 97 13.76 -2.01 -15.01
N GLY A 98 14.65 -2.18 -14.02
CA GLY A 98 15.69 -1.24 -13.64
C GLY A 98 15.40 -0.44 -12.37
N GLY A 99 14.24 -0.67 -11.73
CA GLY A 99 13.85 -0.02 -10.47
C GLY A 99 13.96 1.50 -10.56
N ASN A 100 14.61 2.10 -9.56
CA ASN A 100 14.87 3.54 -9.47
C ASN A 100 16.27 3.96 -9.96
N ARG A 101 17.07 3.01 -10.48
CA ARG A 101 18.49 3.24 -10.81
C ARG A 101 18.69 3.99 -12.12
N LYS A 102 17.70 3.95 -13.02
CA LYS A 102 17.80 4.46 -14.40
C LYS A 102 17.18 5.85 -14.59
N GLY A 103 17.02 6.62 -13.50
CA GLY A 103 16.47 7.96 -13.52
C GLY A 103 14.95 8.04 -13.34
N LEU A 104 14.47 9.25 -13.05
CA LEU A 104 13.08 9.50 -12.68
C LEU A 104 12.04 9.07 -13.75
N PRO A 105 12.22 9.35 -15.06
CA PRO A 105 11.22 8.94 -16.05
C PRO A 105 11.03 7.41 -16.13
N LYS A 106 12.13 6.65 -16.02
CA LYS A 106 12.05 5.19 -16.01
C LYS A 106 11.45 4.64 -14.73
N GLN A 107 11.70 5.30 -13.59
CA GLN A 107 11.09 4.97 -12.32
C GLN A 107 9.57 5.18 -12.36
N ILE A 108 9.09 6.30 -12.89
CA ILE A 108 7.65 6.58 -13.08
C ILE A 108 6.99 5.50 -13.94
N ARG A 109 7.59 5.19 -15.09
CA ARG A 109 7.11 4.11 -15.96
C ARG A 109 7.01 2.78 -15.21
N ASN A 110 8.05 2.41 -14.47
CA ASN A 110 8.10 1.13 -13.74
C ASN A 110 7.01 1.06 -12.66
N ILE A 111 6.75 2.16 -11.95
CA ILE A 111 5.67 2.25 -10.97
C ILE A 111 4.31 2.07 -11.63
N LEU A 112 4.06 2.75 -12.76
CA LEU A 112 2.80 2.61 -13.49
C LEU A 112 2.59 1.17 -13.98
N ILE A 113 3.62 0.51 -14.49
CA ILE A 113 3.55 -0.90 -14.91
C ILE A 113 3.19 -1.80 -13.73
N VAL A 114 3.88 -1.66 -12.60
CA VAL A 114 3.61 -2.47 -11.40
C VAL A 114 2.18 -2.27 -10.92
N TRP A 115 1.72 -1.03 -10.81
CA TRP A 115 0.37 -0.75 -10.31
C TRP A 115 -0.73 -1.12 -11.29
N PHE A 116 -0.49 -1.00 -12.59
CA PHE A 116 -1.39 -1.54 -13.62
C PHE A 116 -1.53 -3.07 -13.47
N LEU A 117 -0.41 -3.79 -13.34
CA LEU A 117 -0.41 -5.23 -13.16
C LEU A 117 -1.03 -5.64 -11.82
N THR A 118 -0.82 -4.87 -10.76
CA THR A 118 -1.48 -5.08 -9.46
C THR A 118 -3.00 -4.97 -9.60
N GLY A 119 -3.49 -3.96 -10.31
CA GLY A 119 -4.91 -3.81 -10.59
C GLY A 119 -5.46 -4.97 -11.42
N ALA A 120 -4.78 -5.36 -12.48
CA ALA A 120 -5.17 -6.49 -13.33
C ALA A 120 -5.16 -7.84 -12.58
N TRP A 121 -4.26 -8.00 -11.62
CA TRP A 121 -4.20 -9.18 -10.76
C TRP A 121 -5.41 -9.26 -9.82
N HIS A 122 -5.92 -8.14 -9.31
CA HIS A 122 -7.12 -8.10 -8.48
C HIS A 122 -8.41 -8.47 -9.24
N GLY A 123 -8.43 -8.28 -10.55
CA GLY A 123 -9.54 -8.68 -11.42
C GLY A 123 -9.50 -8.01 -12.78
N ALA A 124 -10.11 -8.64 -13.77
CA ALA A 124 -10.16 -8.16 -15.16
C ALA A 124 -11.17 -7.02 -15.39
N SER A 125 -11.72 -6.43 -14.32
CA SER A 125 -12.64 -5.30 -14.40
C SER A 125 -11.87 -3.97 -14.46
N TRP A 126 -12.40 -3.01 -15.23
CA TRP A 126 -11.87 -1.65 -15.31
C TRP A 126 -11.76 -0.96 -13.95
N ASN A 127 -12.65 -1.28 -13.01
CA ASN A 127 -12.62 -0.74 -11.65
C ASN A 127 -11.30 -1.07 -10.93
N PHE A 128 -10.81 -2.30 -11.04
CA PHE A 128 -9.54 -2.71 -10.43
C PHE A 128 -8.32 -2.10 -11.12
N ILE A 129 -8.36 -1.99 -12.46
CA ILE A 129 -7.29 -1.37 -13.22
C ILE A 129 -7.18 0.12 -12.88
N LEU A 130 -8.30 0.84 -12.84
CA LEU A 130 -8.35 2.25 -12.48
C LEU A 130 -7.93 2.46 -11.02
N TRP A 131 -8.34 1.58 -10.11
CA TRP A 131 -7.90 1.57 -8.71
C TRP A 131 -6.39 1.42 -8.60
N GLY A 132 -5.78 0.47 -9.30
CA GLY A 132 -4.33 0.29 -9.33
C GLY A 132 -3.62 1.53 -9.88
N LEU A 133 -4.04 2.06 -11.03
CA LEU A 133 -3.46 3.26 -11.61
C LEU A 133 -3.61 4.48 -10.71
N TYR A 134 -4.72 4.64 -10.00
CA TYR A 134 -4.93 5.71 -9.01
C TYR A 134 -3.83 5.70 -7.93
N PHE A 135 -3.53 4.53 -7.32
CA PHE A 135 -2.45 4.43 -6.34
C PHE A 135 -1.07 4.64 -6.96
N GLY A 136 -0.86 4.16 -8.19
CA GLY A 136 0.37 4.43 -8.94
C GLY A 136 0.60 5.93 -9.13
N VAL A 137 -0.42 6.69 -9.50
CA VAL A 137 -0.35 8.14 -9.66
C VAL A 137 -0.08 8.85 -8.33
N ILE A 138 -0.76 8.46 -7.25
CA ILE A 138 -0.51 9.05 -5.92
C ILE A 138 0.95 8.84 -5.49
N LEU A 139 1.49 7.64 -5.69
CA LEU A 139 2.89 7.36 -5.36
C LEU A 139 3.86 8.17 -6.22
N ILE A 140 3.55 8.40 -7.49
CA ILE A 140 4.35 9.26 -8.36
C ILE A 140 4.35 10.70 -7.84
N PHE A 141 3.19 11.26 -7.48
CA PHE A 141 3.11 12.59 -6.88
C PHE A 141 3.94 12.68 -5.59
N TYR A 142 3.83 11.68 -4.72
CA TYR A 142 4.63 11.61 -3.50
C TYR A 142 6.14 11.61 -3.79
N ILE A 143 6.59 10.85 -4.79
CA ILE A 143 8.01 10.79 -5.19
C ILE A 143 8.47 12.11 -5.81
N LEU A 144 7.64 12.75 -6.65
CA LEU A 144 7.95 14.03 -7.28
C LEU A 144 8.06 15.16 -6.25
N ASP A 145 7.14 15.23 -5.30
CA ASP A 145 7.15 16.23 -4.22
C ASP A 145 8.39 16.02 -3.33
N PHE A 146 8.66 14.79 -2.95
CA PHE A 146 9.86 14.45 -2.18
C PHE A 146 11.17 14.73 -2.94
N SER A 147 11.19 14.57 -4.26
CA SER A 147 12.35 14.91 -5.10
C SER A 147 12.59 16.42 -5.18
N LYS A 148 11.53 17.23 -5.21
CA LYS A 148 11.61 18.71 -5.16
C LYS A 148 12.12 19.19 -3.81
N LEU A 149 11.54 18.70 -2.70
CA LEU A 149 12.01 18.97 -1.35
C LEU A 149 13.47 18.55 -1.16
N GLY A 150 13.85 17.40 -1.68
CA GLY A 150 15.21 16.90 -1.67
C GLY A 150 16.20 17.79 -2.40
N ASN A 151 15.82 18.34 -3.55
CA ASN A 151 16.65 19.25 -4.31
C ASN A 151 16.79 20.62 -3.62
N ILE A 152 15.74 21.10 -2.95
CA ILE A 152 15.78 22.33 -2.15
C ILE A 152 16.66 22.13 -0.90
N CYS A 153 16.48 21.03 -0.17
CA CYS A 153 17.33 20.67 0.96
C CYS A 153 18.78 20.44 0.53
N PHE A 154 19.01 19.76 -0.59
CA PHE A 154 20.36 19.52 -1.13
C PHE A 154 21.11 20.84 -1.43
N ARG A 155 20.44 21.80 -2.06
CA ARG A 155 21.04 23.13 -2.31
C ARG A 155 21.34 23.89 -1.01
N ARG A 156 20.50 23.75 0.01
CA ARG A 156 20.63 24.47 1.28
C ARG A 156 21.63 23.78 2.24
N PHE A 157 21.77 22.44 2.19
CA PHE A 157 22.58 21.65 3.12
C PHE A 157 23.82 20.98 2.52
N ARG A 158 24.23 21.33 1.29
CA ARG A 158 25.47 20.85 0.65
C ARG A 158 26.73 21.08 1.54
N LYS A 159 26.63 21.90 2.57
CA LYS A 159 27.69 22.22 3.53
C LYS A 159 27.77 21.27 4.72
N ASN A 160 26.77 20.40 4.96
CA ASN A 160 26.72 19.51 6.13
C ASN A 160 26.67 18.03 5.76
N ARG A 161 27.84 17.36 5.77
CA ARG A 161 28.01 15.94 5.38
C ARG A 161 27.21 14.92 6.21
N ARG A 162 26.83 15.23 7.47
CA ARG A 162 26.08 14.29 8.32
C ARG A 162 24.61 14.19 7.90
N ILE A 163 23.99 15.32 7.62
CA ILE A 163 22.57 15.38 7.18
C ILE A 163 22.44 14.76 5.79
N PHE A 164 23.45 14.93 4.94
CA PHE A 164 23.49 14.31 3.61
C PHE A 164 23.47 12.77 3.65
N LYS A 165 24.21 12.14 4.59
CA LYS A 165 24.18 10.67 4.76
C LYS A 165 22.81 10.15 5.18
N VAL A 166 22.12 10.83 6.09
CA VAL A 166 20.77 10.49 6.55
C VAL A 166 19.77 10.60 5.38
N TYR A 167 19.85 11.65 4.57
CA TYR A 167 19.01 11.85 3.39
C TYR A 167 19.24 10.76 2.32
N VAL A 168 20.48 10.42 2.03
CA VAL A 168 20.81 9.34 1.07
C VAL A 168 20.34 7.98 1.57
N TRP A 169 20.44 7.73 2.87
CA TRP A 169 19.92 6.52 3.52
C TRP A 169 18.40 6.46 3.43
N TYR A 170 17.71 7.56 3.75
CA TYR A 170 16.25 7.66 3.66
C TYR A 170 15.76 7.46 2.23
N ARG A 171 16.43 8.04 1.24
CA ARG A 171 16.13 7.85 -0.20
C ARG A 171 16.32 6.40 -0.67
N LYS A 172 17.26 5.66 -0.09
CA LYS A 172 17.44 4.22 -0.37
C LYS A 172 16.39 3.35 0.32
N CYS A 173 15.92 3.76 1.50
CA CYS A 173 14.95 3.00 2.29
C CYS A 173 13.49 3.32 1.96
N CYS A 174 13.18 4.51 1.39
CA CYS A 174 11.81 4.97 1.14
C CYS A 174 11.22 4.57 -0.21
N ILE A 175 11.91 3.79 -1.02
CA ILE A 175 11.40 3.36 -2.32
C ILE A 175 11.25 1.85 -2.31
N ILE A 176 9.97 1.42 -2.15
CA ILE A 176 9.41 0.05 -2.23
C ILE A 176 10.17 -0.97 -1.42
#